data_12cd4e0d7108397947929dc35aa2a0e3
#
_entry.id   12cd4e0d7108397947929dc35aa2a0e3
#
_cell.length_a   1.000
_cell.length_b   1.000
_cell.length_c   1.000
_cell.angle_alpha   90.00
_cell.angle_beta   90.00
_cell.angle_gamma   90.00
#
_symmetry.space_group_name_H-M   'P 1'
#
loop_
_entity.id
_entity.type
_entity.pdbx_description
1 polymer ?
#
loop_
_entity_poly.entity_id
_entity_poly.type
_entity_poly.pdbx_seq_one_letter_code
_entity_poly.pdbx_strand_id
1 'polypeptide(L)'
;MSGTLTPDVCIVGGGSAGLVVAAGAAQLGLDVVLVERALMGGDCLNFGCVPSKALIAAAKAAHAQRSGGAFGIAPVEPAVDFGKVVDHVAAVIAAIAPNDSVERFEKLGVRVLKEEARFVGRTELQAGSHRIRSKRIVLATGSRPTLPAIPGLAETPHFTNETIFANRNLPRHLAVIGGGPIGLEMAQAFRRLGSSVTVLEAATFLAKDDPELSAIVVARLRAEGVDLRDGVGIASVAPGVVTLGDGTRIEGSHLLVAAGRAPAIDGLDLDRAGIAHTPKGITVDSGLRTSNRNVWAIGDCNGLPAFTHMAGHQASLFIRGALFRAPARLDADIVPWATYTDPELAQVGLGEREARRKHGDAVKVLRWNFAENDRAQTERETEGLVKVITGARGRVLGAGIAGPQAGELIQPWCLALANRLKISALASFVPPYPTLGETAKRAAGSYYTEALFGPRTRGLVKFLARLPVW
;
A
#
# COMPACT_ATOMS: atom_id res chain seq x y z
N MET A 1 -35.27 5.51 -25.19
CA MET A 1 -34.50 5.40 -26.45
C MET A 1 -33.08 5.08 -26.08
N SER A 2 -32.62 3.86 -26.38
CA SER A 2 -31.25 3.43 -26.15
C SER A 2 -30.33 4.09 -27.22
N GLY A 3 -29.80 5.26 -26.90
CA GLY A 3 -28.86 5.96 -27.78
C GLY A 3 -27.44 5.45 -27.60
N THR A 4 -26.63 5.43 -28.66
CA THR A 4 -25.20 5.21 -28.57
C THR A 4 -24.53 6.48 -28.05
N LEU A 5 -23.82 6.36 -26.92
CA LEU A 5 -23.00 7.43 -26.37
C LEU A 5 -21.63 7.44 -27.07
N THR A 6 -21.11 8.64 -27.38
CA THR A 6 -19.82 8.78 -28.08
C THR A 6 -18.88 9.73 -27.36
N PRO A 7 -18.52 9.44 -26.07
CA PRO A 7 -17.65 10.30 -25.29
C PRO A 7 -16.22 10.33 -25.84
N ASP A 8 -15.48 11.41 -25.52
CA ASP A 8 -14.04 11.51 -25.77
C ASP A 8 -13.25 10.49 -24.98
N VAL A 9 -13.69 10.23 -23.73
CA VAL A 9 -13.10 9.25 -22.81
C VAL A 9 -14.21 8.44 -22.15
N CYS A 10 -14.12 7.11 -22.24
CA CYS A 10 -14.95 6.18 -21.49
C CYS A 10 -14.11 5.49 -20.42
N ILE A 11 -14.56 5.50 -19.18
CA ILE A 11 -13.85 4.91 -18.03
C ILE A 11 -14.71 3.81 -17.45
N VAL A 12 -14.13 2.65 -17.20
CA VAL A 12 -14.76 1.51 -16.54
C VAL A 12 -14.12 1.30 -15.18
N GLY A 13 -14.86 1.61 -14.13
CA GLY A 13 -14.44 1.56 -12.73
C GLY A 13 -14.32 2.94 -12.08
N GLY A 14 -15.10 3.18 -11.04
CA GLY A 14 -15.17 4.41 -10.24
C GLY A 14 -14.33 4.36 -8.96
N GLY A 15 -13.19 3.65 -8.99
CA GLY A 15 -12.21 3.63 -7.91
C GLY A 15 -11.12 4.70 -8.08
N SER A 16 -10.07 4.64 -7.25
CA SER A 16 -9.01 5.65 -7.16
C SER A 16 -8.39 6.05 -8.51
N ALA A 17 -8.16 5.09 -9.42
CA ALA A 17 -7.61 5.38 -10.74
C ALA A 17 -8.64 6.06 -11.66
N GLY A 18 -9.84 5.48 -11.74
CA GLY A 18 -10.90 5.96 -12.65
C GLY A 18 -11.38 7.36 -12.31
N LEU A 19 -11.53 7.66 -11.01
CA LEU A 19 -11.96 8.98 -10.53
C LEU A 19 -10.95 10.09 -10.88
N VAL A 20 -9.65 9.82 -10.76
CA VAL A 20 -8.60 10.78 -11.15
C VAL A 20 -8.65 11.07 -12.66
N VAL A 21 -8.82 10.02 -13.49
CA VAL A 21 -8.98 10.20 -14.94
C VAL A 21 -10.24 10.97 -15.25
N ALA A 22 -11.37 10.62 -14.63
CA ALA A 22 -12.67 11.25 -14.90
C ALA A 22 -12.64 12.73 -14.56
N ALA A 23 -12.15 13.08 -13.35
CA ALA A 23 -12.02 14.48 -12.94
C ALA A 23 -11.06 15.26 -13.83
N GLY A 24 -9.88 14.69 -14.15
CA GLY A 24 -8.88 15.35 -14.99
C GLY A 24 -9.36 15.57 -16.44
N ALA A 25 -10.00 14.57 -17.04
CA ALA A 25 -10.50 14.70 -18.40
C ALA A 25 -11.68 15.69 -18.50
N ALA A 26 -12.62 15.66 -17.54
CA ALA A 26 -13.76 16.59 -17.52
C ALA A 26 -13.31 18.05 -17.30
N GLN A 27 -12.36 18.31 -16.40
CA GLN A 27 -11.79 19.64 -16.17
C GLN A 27 -11.01 20.17 -17.38
N LEU A 28 -10.55 19.29 -18.27
CA LEU A 28 -9.95 19.66 -19.55
C LEU A 28 -10.99 19.88 -20.67
N GLY A 29 -12.29 19.83 -20.33
CA GLY A 29 -13.39 20.12 -21.26
C GLY A 29 -13.78 18.96 -22.18
N LEU A 30 -13.36 17.72 -21.85
CA LEU A 30 -13.72 16.52 -22.62
C LEU A 30 -15.09 15.96 -22.19
N ASP A 31 -15.82 15.36 -23.14
CA ASP A 31 -17.01 14.54 -22.82
C ASP A 31 -16.57 13.20 -22.20
N VAL A 32 -17.01 12.95 -20.96
CA VAL A 32 -16.58 11.82 -20.17
C VAL A 32 -17.76 10.97 -19.72
N VAL A 33 -17.69 9.66 -19.97
CA VAL A 33 -18.58 8.66 -19.39
C VAL A 33 -17.78 7.79 -18.42
N LEU A 34 -18.24 7.71 -17.18
CA LEU A 34 -17.74 6.81 -16.15
C LEU A 34 -18.79 5.72 -15.89
N VAL A 35 -18.39 4.47 -16.01
CA VAL A 35 -19.24 3.32 -15.69
C VAL A 35 -18.75 2.68 -14.41
N GLU A 36 -19.61 2.60 -13.38
CA GLU A 36 -19.32 1.97 -12.09
C GLU A 36 -20.46 1.07 -11.67
N ARG A 37 -20.19 -0.21 -11.46
CA ARG A 37 -21.21 -1.20 -11.10
C ARG A 37 -21.58 -1.21 -9.62
N ALA A 38 -20.68 -0.75 -8.76
CA ALA A 38 -20.82 -0.83 -7.30
C ALA A 38 -20.73 0.55 -6.65
N LEU A 39 -19.94 0.71 -5.62
CA LEU A 39 -19.78 1.95 -4.87
C LEU A 39 -18.70 2.84 -5.50
N MET A 40 -19.00 4.12 -5.62
CA MET A 40 -18.00 5.13 -5.97
C MET A 40 -16.90 5.19 -4.92
N GLY A 41 -15.67 5.57 -5.31
CA GLY A 41 -14.48 5.52 -4.44
C GLY A 41 -13.79 4.15 -4.44
N GLY A 42 -14.47 3.10 -4.92
CA GLY A 42 -13.94 1.74 -5.07
C GLY A 42 -13.48 1.11 -3.76
N ASP A 43 -12.53 0.17 -3.85
CA ASP A 43 -12.04 -0.62 -2.72
C ASP A 43 -11.36 0.27 -1.65
N CYS A 44 -10.55 1.24 -2.04
CA CYS A 44 -9.79 2.07 -1.11
C CYS A 44 -10.67 2.82 -0.10
N LEU A 45 -11.74 3.47 -0.57
CA LEU A 45 -12.67 4.21 0.28
C LEU A 45 -13.55 3.28 1.12
N ASN A 46 -14.09 2.23 0.49
CA ASN A 46 -15.18 1.47 1.09
C ASN A 46 -14.72 0.24 1.88
N PHE A 47 -13.61 -0.41 1.48
CA PHE A 47 -13.21 -1.72 1.98
C PHE A 47 -11.69 -1.87 2.22
N GLY A 48 -10.90 -0.83 1.96
CA GLY A 48 -9.44 -0.91 1.96
C GLY A 48 -8.78 0.09 2.91
N CYS A 49 -8.07 1.06 2.32
CA CYS A 49 -7.20 1.98 3.06
C CYS A 49 -7.94 2.79 4.11
N VAL A 50 -9.10 3.35 3.79
CA VAL A 50 -9.85 4.23 4.70
C VAL A 50 -10.37 3.46 5.91
N PRO A 51 -11.18 2.39 5.76
CA PRO A 51 -11.69 1.67 6.91
C PRO A 51 -10.58 0.99 7.73
N SER A 52 -9.53 0.46 7.11
CA SER A 52 -8.44 -0.18 7.85
C SER A 52 -7.66 0.82 8.70
N LYS A 53 -7.36 2.02 8.18
CA LYS A 53 -6.63 3.04 8.94
C LYS A 53 -7.48 3.68 10.04
N ALA A 54 -8.79 3.81 9.83
CA ALA A 54 -9.72 4.20 10.89
C ALA A 54 -9.77 3.17 12.03
N LEU A 55 -9.80 1.87 11.71
CA LEU A 55 -9.74 0.80 12.70
C LEU A 55 -8.40 0.77 13.45
N ILE A 56 -7.27 0.91 12.74
CA ILE A 56 -5.92 1.00 13.32
C ILE A 56 -5.82 2.19 14.27
N ALA A 57 -6.39 3.34 13.90
CA ALA A 57 -6.40 4.53 14.77
C ALA A 57 -7.15 4.28 16.08
N ALA A 58 -8.32 3.63 16.04
CA ALA A 58 -9.05 3.23 17.23
C ALA A 58 -8.25 2.22 18.08
N ALA A 59 -7.60 1.26 17.44
CA ALA A 59 -6.73 0.28 18.10
C ALA A 59 -5.50 0.93 18.76
N LYS A 60 -4.90 1.93 18.11
CA LYS A 60 -3.79 2.72 18.67
C LYS A 60 -4.25 3.51 19.92
N ALA A 61 -5.44 4.10 19.89
CA ALA A 61 -6.02 4.78 21.04
C ALA A 61 -6.25 3.83 22.24
N ALA A 62 -6.74 2.60 22.00
CA ALA A 62 -6.89 1.59 23.03
C ALA A 62 -5.52 1.14 23.58
N HIS A 63 -4.52 0.94 22.72
CA HIS A 63 -3.17 0.58 23.12
C HIS A 63 -2.49 1.67 23.97
N ALA A 64 -2.68 2.94 23.63
CA ALA A 64 -2.11 4.07 24.37
C ALA A 64 -2.56 4.11 25.84
N GLN A 65 -3.80 3.67 26.15
CA GLN A 65 -4.28 3.60 27.53
C GLN A 65 -3.54 2.55 28.35
N ARG A 66 -3.05 1.47 27.73
CA ARG A 66 -2.29 0.39 28.40
C ARG A 66 -0.82 0.74 28.56
N SER A 67 -0.26 1.63 27.74
CA SER A 67 1.19 1.86 27.62
C SER A 67 1.71 3.08 28.38
N GLY A 68 0.86 3.77 29.15
CA GLY A 68 1.23 4.99 29.89
C GLY A 68 2.28 4.82 31.00
N GLY A 69 2.49 3.58 31.51
CA GLY A 69 3.35 3.32 32.68
C GLY A 69 4.79 3.84 32.53
N ALA A 70 5.36 3.74 31.34
CA ALA A 70 6.70 4.24 31.06
C ALA A 70 6.86 5.76 31.19
N PHE A 71 5.74 6.51 31.13
CA PHE A 71 5.68 7.96 31.29
C PHE A 71 5.20 8.39 32.68
N GLY A 72 5.03 7.46 33.62
CA GLY A 72 4.49 7.73 34.95
C GLY A 72 2.96 7.87 34.99
N ILE A 73 2.26 7.50 33.91
CA ILE A 73 0.80 7.50 33.81
C ILE A 73 0.31 6.08 34.10
N ALA A 74 -0.58 5.90 35.08
CA ALA A 74 -1.12 4.59 35.43
C ALA A 74 -1.80 3.95 34.21
N PRO A 75 -1.39 2.71 33.80
CA PRO A 75 -2.06 2.00 32.72
C PRO A 75 -3.52 1.70 33.06
N VAL A 76 -4.39 1.83 32.08
CA VAL A 76 -5.82 1.51 32.21
C VAL A 76 -6.19 0.49 31.15
N GLU A 77 -6.90 -0.58 31.54
CA GLU A 77 -7.48 -1.50 30.57
C GLU A 77 -8.71 -0.84 29.94
N PRO A 78 -8.69 -0.57 28.62
CA PRO A 78 -9.77 0.15 27.98
C PRO A 78 -11.05 -0.70 27.91
N ALA A 79 -12.19 -0.10 28.25
CA ALA A 79 -13.49 -0.67 27.97
C ALA A 79 -13.85 -0.40 26.49
N VAL A 80 -13.61 -1.38 25.62
CA VAL A 80 -13.85 -1.23 24.18
C VAL A 80 -15.30 -1.56 23.83
N ASP A 81 -16.07 -0.56 23.41
CA ASP A 81 -17.34 -0.75 22.73
C ASP A 81 -17.07 -0.91 21.22
N PHE A 82 -16.96 -2.16 20.79
CA PHE A 82 -16.60 -2.47 19.39
C PHE A 82 -17.68 -1.99 18.40
N GLY A 83 -18.95 -1.92 18.81
CA GLY A 83 -20.01 -1.33 18.00
C GLY A 83 -19.71 0.14 17.64
N LYS A 84 -19.23 0.92 18.63
CA LYS A 84 -18.83 2.32 18.42
C LYS A 84 -17.52 2.45 17.63
N VAL A 85 -16.61 1.48 17.71
CA VAL A 85 -15.42 1.43 16.84
C VAL A 85 -15.86 1.28 15.38
N VAL A 86 -16.81 0.41 15.09
CA VAL A 86 -17.37 0.26 13.73
C VAL A 86 -18.11 1.52 13.29
N ASP A 87 -18.86 2.17 14.18
CA ASP A 87 -19.51 3.45 13.88
C ASP A 87 -18.49 4.56 13.56
N HIS A 88 -17.35 4.59 14.26
CA HIS A 88 -16.23 5.48 13.93
C HIS A 88 -15.69 5.20 12.51
N VAL A 89 -15.44 3.93 12.16
CA VAL A 89 -14.99 3.56 10.81
C VAL A 89 -15.98 4.03 9.76
N ALA A 90 -17.27 3.78 9.97
CA ALA A 90 -18.33 4.21 9.06
C ALA A 90 -18.42 5.74 8.93
N ALA A 91 -18.25 6.47 10.03
CA ALA A 91 -18.25 7.94 10.03
C ALA A 91 -17.06 8.52 9.24
N VAL A 92 -15.86 7.90 9.32
CA VAL A 92 -14.70 8.30 8.52
C VAL A 92 -14.96 8.09 7.03
N ILE A 93 -15.51 6.93 6.65
CA ILE A 93 -15.92 6.66 5.26
C ILE A 93 -16.91 7.71 4.80
N ALA A 94 -17.97 7.96 5.58
CA ALA A 94 -19.01 8.94 5.24
C ALA A 94 -18.48 10.37 5.10
N ALA A 95 -17.49 10.76 5.89
CA ALA A 95 -16.84 12.08 5.79
C ALA A 95 -16.03 12.25 4.49
N ILE A 96 -15.46 11.17 3.95
CA ILE A 96 -14.64 11.20 2.73
C ILE A 96 -15.50 10.97 1.47
N ALA A 97 -16.56 10.16 1.56
CA ALA A 97 -17.40 9.73 0.44
C ALA A 97 -17.93 10.87 -0.46
N PRO A 98 -18.26 12.08 0.04
CA PRO A 98 -18.67 13.18 -0.82
C PRO A 98 -17.63 13.57 -1.88
N ASN A 99 -16.34 13.34 -1.61
CA ASN A 99 -15.26 13.61 -2.58
C ASN A 99 -15.27 12.65 -3.78
N ASP A 100 -15.88 11.49 -3.62
CA ASP A 100 -15.93 10.44 -4.64
C ASP A 100 -17.38 10.20 -5.14
N SER A 101 -18.35 11.05 -4.74
CA SER A 101 -19.76 10.85 -5.00
C SER A 101 -20.16 11.06 -6.47
N VAL A 102 -21.24 10.43 -6.89
CA VAL A 102 -21.87 10.63 -8.21
C VAL A 102 -22.15 12.11 -8.45
N GLU A 103 -22.77 12.76 -7.47
CA GLU A 103 -23.18 14.18 -7.55
C GLU A 103 -22.01 15.11 -7.79
N ARG A 104 -20.84 14.83 -7.17
CA ARG A 104 -19.63 15.63 -7.43
C ARG A 104 -19.13 15.45 -8.86
N PHE A 105 -19.09 14.21 -9.36
CA PHE A 105 -18.60 13.94 -10.72
C PHE A 105 -19.56 14.46 -11.79
N GLU A 106 -20.86 14.39 -11.57
CA GLU A 106 -21.86 15.00 -12.45
C GLU A 106 -21.75 16.52 -12.49
N LYS A 107 -21.48 17.18 -11.36
CA LYS A 107 -21.18 18.62 -11.31
C LYS A 107 -19.89 18.99 -12.07
N LEU A 108 -18.93 18.07 -12.19
CA LEU A 108 -17.74 18.23 -13.01
C LEU A 108 -17.99 18.00 -14.52
N GLY A 109 -19.20 17.60 -14.89
CA GLY A 109 -19.59 17.31 -16.29
C GLY A 109 -19.37 15.85 -16.71
N VAL A 110 -19.07 14.95 -15.76
CA VAL A 110 -18.96 13.51 -16.02
C VAL A 110 -20.33 12.87 -16.03
N ARG A 111 -20.66 12.10 -17.07
CA ARG A 111 -21.84 11.26 -17.06
C ARG A 111 -21.52 9.95 -16.32
N VAL A 112 -22.11 9.73 -15.17
CA VAL A 112 -21.92 8.50 -14.39
C VAL A 112 -23.05 7.50 -14.72
N LEU A 113 -22.66 6.27 -15.07
CA LEU A 113 -23.58 5.15 -15.29
C LEU A 113 -23.34 4.10 -14.19
N LYS A 114 -24.39 3.85 -13.39
CA LYS A 114 -24.38 2.81 -12.34
C LYS A 114 -24.72 1.45 -12.95
N GLU A 115 -23.80 0.93 -13.76
CA GLU A 115 -23.99 -0.26 -14.58
C GLU A 115 -22.71 -1.10 -14.66
N GLU A 116 -22.84 -2.35 -15.08
CA GLU A 116 -21.72 -3.20 -15.43
C GLU A 116 -21.37 -3.03 -16.92
N ALA A 117 -20.09 -2.83 -17.24
CA ALA A 117 -19.61 -2.65 -18.60
C ALA A 117 -18.92 -3.91 -19.14
N ARG A 118 -19.16 -4.23 -20.42
CA ARG A 118 -18.43 -5.27 -21.15
C ARG A 118 -18.18 -4.86 -22.61
N PHE A 119 -17.11 -5.34 -23.20
CA PHE A 119 -16.86 -5.11 -24.61
C PHE A 119 -17.83 -5.90 -25.49
N VAL A 120 -18.39 -5.23 -26.50
CA VAL A 120 -19.17 -5.82 -27.58
C VAL A 120 -18.48 -5.66 -28.94
N GLY A 121 -17.35 -4.96 -28.98
CA GLY A 121 -16.49 -4.73 -30.13
C GLY A 121 -15.17 -4.10 -29.71
N ARG A 122 -14.28 -3.83 -30.67
CA ARG A 122 -12.92 -3.31 -30.38
C ARG A 122 -12.89 -1.96 -29.63
N THR A 123 -13.86 -1.09 -29.88
CA THR A 123 -13.97 0.24 -29.26
C THR A 123 -15.38 0.52 -28.78
N GLU A 124 -16.15 -0.52 -28.54
CA GLU A 124 -17.56 -0.44 -28.18
C GLU A 124 -17.82 -1.27 -26.92
N LEU A 125 -18.48 -0.64 -25.98
CA LEU A 125 -18.90 -1.22 -24.70
C LEU A 125 -20.44 -1.24 -24.62
N GLN A 126 -20.98 -2.23 -23.93
CA GLN A 126 -22.35 -2.29 -23.44
C GLN A 126 -22.34 -2.03 -21.94
N ALA A 127 -23.13 -1.08 -21.46
CA ALA A 127 -23.34 -0.81 -20.05
C ALA A 127 -24.87 -0.66 -19.81
N GLY A 128 -25.49 -1.66 -19.19
CA GLY A 128 -26.94 -1.75 -19.08
C GLY A 128 -27.62 -1.66 -20.45
N SER A 129 -28.52 -0.69 -20.63
CA SER A 129 -29.16 -0.40 -21.92
C SER A 129 -28.35 0.49 -22.86
N HIS A 130 -27.21 1.05 -22.42
CA HIS A 130 -26.41 1.99 -23.17
C HIS A 130 -25.33 1.28 -23.99
N ARG A 131 -25.19 1.67 -25.24
CA ARG A 131 -23.99 1.42 -26.06
C ARG A 131 -23.06 2.61 -25.98
N ILE A 132 -21.77 2.36 -25.76
CA ILE A 132 -20.76 3.40 -25.62
C ILE A 132 -19.64 3.14 -26.63
N ARG A 133 -19.40 4.08 -27.51
CA ARG A 133 -18.31 4.03 -28.50
C ARG A 133 -17.33 5.15 -28.24
N SER A 134 -16.10 4.81 -27.86
CA SER A 134 -15.09 5.81 -27.54
C SER A 134 -13.74 5.49 -28.19
N LYS A 135 -13.00 6.55 -28.53
CA LYS A 135 -11.62 6.44 -29.02
C LYS A 135 -10.60 6.25 -27.91
N ARG A 136 -10.96 6.55 -26.65
CA ARG A 136 -10.13 6.35 -25.47
C ARG A 136 -10.95 5.66 -24.40
N ILE A 137 -10.62 4.40 -24.15
CA ILE A 137 -11.26 3.60 -23.13
C ILE A 137 -10.23 3.33 -22.03
N VAL A 138 -10.60 3.56 -20.78
CA VAL A 138 -9.76 3.34 -19.62
C VAL A 138 -10.40 2.27 -18.75
N LEU A 139 -9.71 1.14 -18.60
CA LEU A 139 -10.07 0.08 -17.67
C LEU A 139 -9.41 0.38 -16.32
N ALA A 140 -10.21 0.59 -15.29
CA ALA A 140 -9.79 0.93 -13.92
C ALA A 140 -10.58 0.09 -12.90
N THR A 141 -10.82 -1.17 -13.24
CA THR A 141 -11.72 -2.08 -12.51
C THR A 141 -11.14 -2.63 -11.21
N GLY A 142 -9.86 -2.33 -10.93
CA GLY A 142 -9.24 -2.68 -9.66
C GLY A 142 -8.95 -4.17 -9.48
N SER A 143 -9.01 -4.61 -8.24
CA SER A 143 -8.79 -6.00 -7.82
C SER A 143 -9.82 -6.42 -6.79
N ARG A 144 -9.89 -7.72 -6.51
CA ARG A 144 -10.75 -8.33 -5.49
C ARG A 144 -9.94 -9.28 -4.59
N PRO A 145 -10.38 -9.57 -3.36
CA PRO A 145 -9.74 -10.57 -2.52
C PRO A 145 -9.73 -11.93 -3.21
N THR A 146 -8.68 -12.69 -2.97
CA THR A 146 -8.55 -14.06 -3.47
C THR A 146 -8.77 -15.05 -2.33
N LEU A 147 -9.60 -16.05 -2.57
CA LEU A 147 -9.73 -17.20 -1.69
C LEU A 147 -8.75 -18.29 -2.15
N PRO A 148 -7.82 -18.72 -1.30
CA PRO A 148 -6.96 -19.85 -1.62
C PRO A 148 -7.77 -21.15 -1.70
N ALA A 149 -7.30 -22.10 -2.51
CA ALA A 149 -7.95 -23.39 -2.68
C ALA A 149 -7.66 -24.31 -1.46
N ILE A 150 -8.24 -23.97 -0.31
CA ILE A 150 -8.15 -24.73 0.93
C ILE A 150 -9.46 -25.51 1.10
N PRO A 151 -9.41 -26.85 1.34
CA PRO A 151 -10.60 -27.65 1.56
C PRO A 151 -11.50 -27.08 2.65
N GLY A 152 -12.79 -26.91 2.36
CA GLY A 152 -13.82 -26.42 3.26
C GLY A 152 -13.84 -24.89 3.47
N LEU A 153 -12.89 -24.13 2.89
CA LEU A 153 -12.84 -22.67 3.07
C LEU A 153 -14.02 -21.97 2.38
N ALA A 154 -14.37 -22.38 1.18
CA ALA A 154 -15.44 -21.74 0.41
C ALA A 154 -16.82 -21.89 1.08
N GLU A 155 -17.03 -22.99 1.79
CA GLU A 155 -18.28 -23.33 2.48
C GLU A 155 -18.32 -22.80 3.92
N THR A 156 -17.15 -22.40 4.46
CA THR A 156 -17.06 -21.90 5.85
C THR A 156 -17.29 -20.39 5.90
N PRO A 157 -18.12 -19.87 6.82
CA PRO A 157 -18.27 -18.43 7.02
C PRO A 157 -16.91 -17.79 7.32
N HIS A 158 -16.53 -16.81 6.51
CA HIS A 158 -15.28 -16.08 6.64
C HIS A 158 -15.46 -14.62 6.25
N PHE A 159 -14.53 -13.81 6.71
CA PHE A 159 -14.39 -12.41 6.31
C PHE A 159 -13.26 -12.24 5.29
N THR A 160 -13.40 -11.25 4.43
CA THR A 160 -12.34 -10.66 3.64
C THR A 160 -12.22 -9.17 4.01
N ASN A 161 -11.34 -8.42 3.35
CA ASN A 161 -11.30 -6.96 3.52
C ASN A 161 -12.65 -6.30 3.14
N GLU A 162 -13.45 -6.91 2.25
CA GLU A 162 -14.74 -6.35 1.85
C GLU A 162 -15.83 -6.47 2.92
N THR A 163 -15.66 -7.36 3.91
CA THR A 163 -16.73 -7.66 4.87
C THR A 163 -16.34 -7.43 6.34
N ILE A 164 -15.04 -7.44 6.68
CA ILE A 164 -14.58 -7.38 8.08
C ILE A 164 -14.95 -6.05 8.75
N PHE A 165 -14.97 -4.94 8.02
CA PHE A 165 -15.24 -3.61 8.57
C PHE A 165 -16.73 -3.37 8.87
N ALA A 166 -17.63 -4.22 8.37
CA ALA A 166 -19.05 -4.21 8.70
C ALA A 166 -19.38 -5.12 9.90
N ASN A 167 -18.43 -5.93 10.36
CA ASN A 167 -18.62 -6.81 11.50
C ASN A 167 -18.71 -5.98 12.80
N ARG A 168 -19.82 -6.08 13.52
CA ARG A 168 -20.06 -5.34 14.77
C ARG A 168 -19.75 -6.15 16.03
N ASN A 169 -19.33 -7.40 15.87
CA ASN A 169 -19.03 -8.31 16.99
C ASN A 169 -17.51 -8.46 17.13
N LEU A 170 -16.94 -8.00 18.26
CA LEU A 170 -15.53 -8.21 18.50
C LEU A 170 -15.22 -9.71 18.56
N PRO A 171 -14.34 -10.24 17.70
CA PRO A 171 -13.94 -11.63 17.76
C PRO A 171 -13.34 -11.97 19.13
N ARG A 172 -13.76 -13.07 19.77
CA ARG A 172 -13.04 -13.60 20.92
C ARG A 172 -11.67 -14.10 20.50
N HIS A 173 -11.63 -14.82 19.37
CA HIS A 173 -10.40 -15.25 18.71
C HIS A 173 -10.57 -15.09 17.19
N LEU A 174 -9.71 -14.26 16.61
CA LEU A 174 -9.63 -14.05 15.17
C LEU A 174 -8.51 -14.94 14.61
N ALA A 175 -8.87 -15.91 13.77
CA ALA A 175 -7.92 -16.61 12.92
C ALA A 175 -7.74 -15.82 11.62
N VAL A 176 -6.49 -15.55 11.20
CA VAL A 176 -6.15 -14.82 10.00
C VAL A 176 -5.35 -15.73 9.06
N ILE A 177 -5.81 -15.92 7.84
CA ILE A 177 -5.08 -16.61 6.78
C ILE A 177 -4.40 -15.56 5.89
N GLY A 178 -3.07 -15.52 5.93
CA GLY A 178 -2.22 -14.61 5.18
C GLY A 178 -1.45 -13.62 6.07
N GLY A 179 -0.12 -13.68 6.00
CA GLY A 179 0.83 -12.88 6.77
C GLY A 179 1.41 -11.68 6.00
N GLY A 180 0.68 -11.20 4.98
CA GLY A 180 1.00 -9.96 4.28
C GLY A 180 0.54 -8.71 5.06
N PRO A 181 0.71 -7.49 4.48
CA PRO A 181 0.37 -6.23 5.14
C PRO A 181 -1.04 -6.20 5.74
N ILE A 182 -2.07 -6.57 4.95
CA ILE A 182 -3.47 -6.55 5.39
C ILE A 182 -3.67 -7.48 6.61
N GLY A 183 -3.13 -8.71 6.54
CA GLY A 183 -3.27 -9.69 7.63
C GLY A 183 -2.63 -9.19 8.93
N LEU A 184 -1.41 -8.65 8.87
CA LEU A 184 -0.70 -8.17 10.06
C LEU A 184 -1.27 -6.86 10.61
N GLU A 185 -1.73 -5.93 9.76
CA GLU A 185 -2.43 -4.73 10.21
C GLU A 185 -3.71 -5.07 10.97
N MET A 186 -4.52 -5.97 10.43
CA MET A 186 -5.76 -6.42 11.08
C MET A 186 -5.45 -7.22 12.34
N ALA A 187 -4.44 -8.09 12.31
CA ALA A 187 -4.04 -8.86 13.49
C ALA A 187 -3.69 -7.96 14.67
N GLN A 188 -2.86 -6.93 14.45
CA GLN A 188 -2.48 -5.99 15.50
C GLN A 188 -3.67 -5.15 15.96
N ALA A 189 -4.49 -4.65 15.02
CA ALA A 189 -5.65 -3.84 15.36
C ALA A 189 -6.65 -4.62 16.24
N PHE A 190 -7.04 -5.82 15.84
CA PHE A 190 -7.96 -6.64 16.62
C PHE A 190 -7.36 -7.09 17.95
N ARG A 191 -6.04 -7.40 17.99
CA ARG A 191 -5.34 -7.72 19.23
C ARG A 191 -5.41 -6.57 20.23
N ARG A 192 -5.13 -5.35 19.79
CA ARG A 192 -5.18 -4.13 20.60
C ARG A 192 -6.60 -3.78 21.08
N LEU A 193 -7.62 -4.15 20.30
CA LEU A 193 -9.03 -3.97 20.65
C LEU A 193 -9.56 -5.06 21.60
N GLY A 194 -8.78 -6.10 21.90
CA GLY A 194 -9.10 -7.10 22.93
C GLY A 194 -9.31 -8.53 22.42
N SER A 195 -9.17 -8.79 21.12
CA SER A 195 -9.23 -10.15 20.58
C SER A 195 -7.97 -10.97 20.90
N SER A 196 -8.09 -12.28 21.07
CA SER A 196 -6.99 -13.19 20.78
C SER A 196 -6.83 -13.31 19.27
N VAL A 197 -5.60 -13.39 18.75
CA VAL A 197 -5.35 -13.45 17.31
C VAL A 197 -4.28 -14.47 16.99
N THR A 198 -4.55 -15.34 16.00
CA THR A 198 -3.56 -16.22 15.37
C THR A 198 -3.46 -15.90 13.89
N VAL A 199 -2.27 -15.68 13.37
CA VAL A 199 -2.00 -15.47 11.94
C VAL A 199 -1.26 -16.66 11.37
N LEU A 200 -1.79 -17.21 10.27
CA LEU A 200 -1.27 -18.37 9.57
C LEU A 200 -0.71 -17.95 8.22
N GLU A 201 0.58 -18.20 7.99
CA GLU A 201 1.27 -17.85 6.74
C GLU A 201 2.02 -19.08 6.19
N ALA A 202 1.80 -19.37 4.92
CA ALA A 202 2.43 -20.52 4.28
C ALA A 202 3.94 -20.34 4.00
N ALA A 203 4.37 -19.10 3.81
CA ALA A 203 5.77 -18.74 3.57
C ALA A 203 6.35 -18.01 4.79
N THR A 204 6.81 -16.78 4.61
CA THR A 204 7.30 -15.90 5.66
C THR A 204 6.46 -14.65 5.73
N PHE A 205 6.31 -14.06 6.91
CA PHE A 205 5.62 -12.78 7.08
C PHE A 205 6.29 -11.69 6.27
N LEU A 206 5.49 -10.84 5.62
CA LEU A 206 5.97 -9.71 4.81
C LEU A 206 7.05 -10.13 3.79
N ALA A 207 6.85 -11.26 3.11
CA ALA A 207 7.86 -11.89 2.22
C ALA A 207 8.39 -10.99 1.08
N LYS A 208 7.69 -9.90 0.76
CA LYS A 208 8.10 -8.92 -0.27
C LYS A 208 8.98 -7.80 0.28
N ASP A 209 9.05 -7.68 1.59
CA ASP A 209 9.76 -6.63 2.29
C ASP A 209 11.20 -7.05 2.64
N ASP A 210 12.02 -6.08 3.04
CA ASP A 210 13.37 -6.37 3.54
C ASP A 210 13.28 -7.21 4.81
N PRO A 211 13.93 -8.38 4.89
CA PRO A 211 13.78 -9.29 6.03
C PRO A 211 14.26 -8.71 7.36
N GLU A 212 15.23 -7.79 7.33
CA GLU A 212 15.74 -7.11 8.54
C GLU A 212 14.68 -6.14 9.10
N LEU A 213 13.94 -5.47 8.21
CA LEU A 213 12.86 -4.56 8.60
C LEU A 213 11.58 -5.33 9.00
N SER A 214 11.24 -6.38 8.26
CA SER A 214 10.09 -7.24 8.57
C SER A 214 10.22 -7.90 9.95
N ALA A 215 11.45 -8.30 10.34
CA ALA A 215 11.71 -8.91 11.63
C ALA A 215 11.34 -8.00 12.80
N ILE A 216 11.53 -6.68 12.67
CA ILE A 216 11.16 -5.69 13.70
C ILE A 216 9.64 -5.69 13.92
N VAL A 217 8.85 -5.64 12.84
CA VAL A 217 7.39 -5.68 12.89
C VAL A 217 6.90 -6.99 13.51
N VAL A 218 7.42 -8.13 13.02
CA VAL A 218 7.05 -9.46 13.50
C VAL A 218 7.36 -9.61 15.00
N ALA A 219 8.53 -9.15 15.45
CA ALA A 219 8.91 -9.18 16.86
C ALA A 219 7.94 -8.38 17.74
N ARG A 220 7.53 -7.20 17.29
CA ARG A 220 6.56 -6.36 18.02
C ARG A 220 5.19 -7.04 18.10
N LEU A 221 4.65 -7.58 17.02
CA LEU A 221 3.36 -8.26 17.05
C LEU A 221 3.37 -9.46 18.01
N ARG A 222 4.47 -10.24 18.02
CA ARG A 222 4.65 -11.34 18.99
C ARG A 222 4.69 -10.82 20.42
N ALA A 223 5.41 -9.73 20.68
CA ALA A 223 5.48 -9.10 22.00
C ALA A 223 4.11 -8.58 22.48
N GLU A 224 3.25 -8.14 21.58
CA GLU A 224 1.86 -7.77 21.86
C GLU A 224 0.92 -8.99 22.05
N GLY A 225 1.43 -10.21 21.88
CA GLY A 225 0.70 -11.46 22.10
C GLY A 225 -0.14 -11.91 20.90
N VAL A 226 0.25 -11.54 19.68
CA VAL A 226 -0.28 -12.17 18.46
C VAL A 226 0.45 -13.50 18.24
N ASP A 227 -0.30 -14.60 18.08
CA ASP A 227 0.24 -15.91 17.71
C ASP A 227 0.56 -15.93 16.22
N LEU A 228 1.84 -15.77 15.88
CA LEU A 228 2.31 -15.71 14.50
C LEU A 228 2.97 -17.02 14.09
N ARG A 229 2.37 -17.72 13.12
CA ARG A 229 2.82 -19.02 12.60
C ARG A 229 3.10 -18.92 11.12
N ASP A 230 4.38 -18.91 10.75
CA ASP A 230 4.87 -18.92 9.38
C ASP A 230 5.39 -20.32 8.99
N GLY A 231 5.50 -20.58 7.68
CA GLY A 231 5.88 -21.89 7.15
C GLY A 231 4.83 -22.97 7.38
N VAL A 232 3.57 -22.62 7.65
CA VAL A 232 2.52 -23.58 7.98
C VAL A 232 1.54 -23.76 6.83
N GLY A 233 1.35 -25.02 6.41
CA GLY A 233 0.29 -25.40 5.47
C GLY A 233 -1.04 -25.58 6.19
N ILE A 234 -2.14 -25.15 5.55
CA ILE A 234 -3.50 -25.39 6.05
C ILE A 234 -4.09 -26.60 5.32
N ALA A 235 -4.46 -27.64 6.06
CA ALA A 235 -5.05 -28.85 5.51
C ALA A 235 -6.55 -28.67 5.21
N SER A 236 -7.28 -28.03 6.09
CA SER A 236 -8.72 -27.79 5.92
C SER A 236 -9.23 -26.69 6.84
N VAL A 237 -10.41 -26.16 6.46
CA VAL A 237 -11.17 -25.19 7.27
C VAL A 237 -12.58 -25.73 7.47
N ALA A 238 -13.10 -25.57 8.70
CA ALA A 238 -14.48 -25.85 9.04
C ALA A 238 -15.00 -24.74 9.99
N PRO A 239 -16.33 -24.60 10.20
CA PRO A 239 -16.85 -23.59 11.09
C PRO A 239 -16.20 -23.62 12.47
N GLY A 240 -15.53 -22.51 12.84
CA GLY A 240 -14.86 -22.36 14.11
C GLY A 240 -13.48 -23.02 14.24
N VAL A 241 -12.94 -23.67 13.19
CA VAL A 241 -11.63 -24.33 13.28
C VAL A 241 -10.87 -24.32 11.97
N VAL A 242 -9.57 -24.03 12.06
CA VAL A 242 -8.58 -24.23 10.99
C VAL A 242 -7.66 -25.37 11.39
N THR A 243 -7.51 -26.38 10.53
CA THR A 243 -6.64 -27.53 10.75
C THR A 243 -5.38 -27.37 9.90
N LEU A 244 -4.21 -27.41 10.55
CA LEU A 244 -2.91 -27.31 9.87
C LEU A 244 -2.48 -28.66 9.28
N GLY A 245 -1.46 -28.63 8.44
CA GLY A 245 -0.93 -29.84 7.78
C GLY A 245 -0.33 -30.88 8.72
N ASP A 246 0.10 -30.47 9.93
CA ASP A 246 0.59 -31.36 11.00
C ASP A 246 -0.52 -31.89 11.91
N GLY A 247 -1.79 -31.58 11.63
CA GLY A 247 -2.95 -31.95 12.41
C GLY A 247 -3.28 -30.98 13.57
N THR A 248 -2.49 -29.94 13.79
CA THR A 248 -2.79 -28.90 14.80
C THR A 248 -4.10 -28.21 14.47
N ARG A 249 -4.96 -28.03 15.47
CA ARG A 249 -6.26 -27.36 15.33
C ARG A 249 -6.21 -25.98 15.96
N ILE A 250 -6.58 -24.96 15.20
CA ILE A 250 -6.72 -23.58 15.66
C ILE A 250 -8.20 -23.26 15.74
N GLU A 251 -8.71 -23.13 16.95
CA GLU A 251 -10.09 -22.73 17.18
C GLU A 251 -10.20 -21.20 17.06
N GLY A 252 -11.20 -20.73 16.32
CA GLY A 252 -11.43 -19.31 16.10
C GLY A 252 -12.93 -18.98 16.08
N SER A 253 -13.33 -17.91 16.77
CA SER A 253 -14.71 -17.43 16.66
C SER A 253 -14.99 -16.75 15.31
N HIS A 254 -13.97 -16.23 14.66
CA HIS A 254 -14.03 -15.55 13.36
C HIS A 254 -12.80 -15.91 12.53
N LEU A 255 -12.99 -15.97 11.22
CA LEU A 255 -11.93 -16.23 10.24
C LEU A 255 -11.82 -15.05 9.28
N LEU A 256 -10.61 -14.49 9.13
CA LEU A 256 -10.29 -13.48 8.12
C LEU A 256 -9.35 -14.09 7.08
N VAL A 257 -9.70 -13.96 5.81
CA VAL A 257 -8.86 -14.38 4.68
C VAL A 257 -8.23 -13.12 4.05
N ALA A 258 -6.90 -13.02 4.18
CA ALA A 258 -6.06 -11.95 3.65
C ALA A 258 -4.92 -12.52 2.78
N ALA A 259 -5.17 -13.61 2.05
CA ALA A 259 -4.19 -14.42 1.33
C ALA A 259 -3.83 -13.89 -0.08
N GLY A 260 -4.26 -12.70 -0.45
CA GLY A 260 -3.91 -12.05 -1.70
C GLY A 260 -5.10 -11.40 -2.41
N ARG A 261 -4.80 -10.84 -3.59
CA ARG A 261 -5.77 -10.13 -4.44
C ARG A 261 -5.60 -10.58 -5.90
N ALA A 262 -6.69 -10.62 -6.63
CA ALA A 262 -6.70 -10.88 -8.08
C ALA A 262 -7.28 -9.69 -8.84
N PRO A 263 -6.76 -9.37 -10.04
CA PRO A 263 -7.33 -8.34 -10.90
C PRO A 263 -8.81 -8.61 -11.22
N ALA A 264 -9.63 -7.57 -11.12
CA ALA A 264 -11.07 -7.66 -11.41
C ALA A 264 -11.32 -7.45 -12.92
N ILE A 265 -11.03 -8.48 -13.72
CA ILE A 265 -11.12 -8.45 -15.18
C ILE A 265 -12.19 -9.36 -15.76
N ASP A 266 -12.80 -10.20 -14.94
CA ASP A 266 -13.85 -11.11 -15.38
C ASP A 266 -15.10 -10.33 -15.81
N GLY A 267 -15.82 -10.87 -16.81
CA GLY A 267 -17.05 -10.26 -17.35
C GLY A 267 -16.83 -9.08 -18.29
N LEU A 268 -15.57 -8.61 -18.47
CA LEU A 268 -15.27 -7.49 -19.39
C LEU A 268 -15.28 -7.90 -20.87
N ASP A 269 -15.28 -9.19 -21.21
CA ASP A 269 -15.19 -9.70 -22.59
C ASP A 269 -13.96 -9.14 -23.36
N LEU A 270 -12.79 -9.14 -22.71
CA LEU A 270 -11.54 -8.52 -23.21
C LEU A 270 -11.12 -9.03 -24.59
N ASP A 271 -11.37 -10.31 -24.90
CA ASP A 271 -11.03 -10.93 -26.18
C ASP A 271 -11.79 -10.30 -27.33
N ARG A 272 -13.05 -9.86 -27.14
CA ARG A 272 -13.84 -9.13 -28.15
C ARG A 272 -13.19 -7.80 -28.54
N ALA A 273 -12.45 -7.23 -27.62
CA ALA A 273 -11.70 -5.99 -27.87
C ALA A 273 -10.26 -6.26 -28.39
N GLY A 274 -9.82 -7.52 -28.44
CA GLY A 274 -8.44 -7.90 -28.79
C GLY A 274 -7.42 -7.46 -27.73
N ILE A 275 -7.80 -7.53 -26.46
CA ILE A 275 -6.97 -7.12 -25.31
C ILE A 275 -6.29 -8.35 -24.72
N ALA A 276 -4.96 -8.37 -24.77
CA ALA A 276 -4.15 -9.41 -24.16
C ALA A 276 -4.18 -9.32 -22.63
N HIS A 277 -4.46 -10.44 -21.98
CA HIS A 277 -4.53 -10.54 -20.53
C HIS A 277 -4.10 -11.91 -20.03
N THR A 278 -3.80 -12.02 -18.76
CA THR A 278 -3.48 -13.26 -18.03
C THR A 278 -4.23 -13.27 -16.71
N PRO A 279 -4.23 -14.36 -15.94
CA PRO A 279 -4.76 -14.34 -14.57
C PRO A 279 -4.09 -13.29 -13.65
N LYS A 280 -2.89 -12.79 -14.04
CA LYS A 280 -2.19 -11.74 -13.32
C LYS A 280 -2.63 -10.32 -13.69
N GLY A 281 -3.48 -10.15 -14.71
CA GLY A 281 -4.02 -8.86 -15.14
C GLY A 281 -3.92 -8.59 -16.63
N ILE A 282 -4.38 -7.42 -17.02
CA ILE A 282 -4.34 -6.91 -18.39
C ILE A 282 -2.90 -6.53 -18.75
N THR A 283 -2.40 -7.05 -19.85
CA THR A 283 -1.04 -6.74 -20.31
C THR A 283 -0.98 -5.32 -20.87
N VAL A 284 -0.05 -4.52 -20.35
CA VAL A 284 0.17 -3.13 -20.78
C VAL A 284 1.63 -2.86 -21.10
N ASP A 285 1.86 -1.85 -21.96
CA ASP A 285 3.18 -1.27 -22.19
C ASP A 285 3.57 -0.27 -21.09
N SER A 286 4.76 0.33 -21.19
CA SER A 286 5.23 1.35 -20.23
C SER A 286 4.39 2.63 -20.21
N GLY A 287 3.55 2.86 -21.23
CA GLY A 287 2.58 3.95 -21.31
C GLY A 287 1.17 3.53 -20.85
N LEU A 288 1.05 2.35 -20.23
CA LEU A 288 -0.19 1.75 -19.71
C LEU A 288 -1.21 1.41 -20.81
N ARG A 289 -0.78 1.33 -22.07
CA ARG A 289 -1.63 1.00 -23.21
C ARG A 289 -1.68 -0.51 -23.37
N THR A 290 -2.85 -1.05 -23.66
CA THR A 290 -3.04 -2.47 -23.93
C THR A 290 -2.64 -2.84 -25.37
N SER A 291 -2.78 -4.10 -25.76
CA SER A 291 -2.65 -4.55 -27.17
C SER A 291 -3.66 -3.88 -28.09
N ASN A 292 -4.78 -3.38 -27.57
CA ASN A 292 -5.70 -2.50 -28.29
C ASN A 292 -5.31 -1.05 -28.06
N ARG A 293 -4.86 -0.38 -29.11
CA ARG A 293 -4.32 1.00 -29.06
C ARG A 293 -5.32 2.07 -28.57
N ASN A 294 -6.62 1.75 -28.51
CA ASN A 294 -7.67 2.63 -28.01
C ASN A 294 -7.96 2.40 -26.51
N VAL A 295 -7.32 1.40 -25.89
CA VAL A 295 -7.63 0.99 -24.52
C VAL A 295 -6.37 1.04 -23.65
N TRP A 296 -6.50 1.66 -22.49
CA TRP A 296 -5.53 1.67 -21.40
C TRP A 296 -6.05 0.89 -20.23
N ALA A 297 -5.19 0.25 -19.46
CA ALA A 297 -5.54 -0.37 -18.18
C ALA A 297 -4.66 0.23 -17.08
N ILE A 298 -5.32 0.77 -16.05
CA ILE A 298 -4.69 1.51 -14.95
C ILE A 298 -5.18 1.00 -13.59
N GLY A 299 -4.34 1.08 -12.57
CA GLY A 299 -4.59 0.51 -11.26
C GLY A 299 -4.43 -1.02 -11.27
N ASP A 300 -5.00 -1.68 -10.26
CA ASP A 300 -4.74 -3.09 -9.96
C ASP A 300 -5.10 -4.06 -11.08
N CYS A 301 -6.01 -3.68 -11.98
CA CYS A 301 -6.45 -4.55 -13.08
C CYS A 301 -5.35 -4.88 -14.09
N ASN A 302 -4.23 -4.14 -14.11
CA ASN A 302 -3.11 -4.41 -15.00
C ASN A 302 -2.02 -5.31 -14.39
N GLY A 303 -2.22 -5.79 -13.15
CA GLY A 303 -1.29 -6.71 -12.49
C GLY A 303 0.04 -6.11 -12.01
N LEU A 304 0.22 -4.78 -12.14
CA LEU A 304 1.33 -4.04 -11.53
C LEU A 304 1.08 -3.85 -10.03
N PRO A 305 2.05 -3.34 -9.24
CA PRO A 305 1.85 -3.17 -7.80
C PRO A 305 0.54 -2.46 -7.45
N ALA A 306 -0.29 -3.14 -6.66
CA ALA A 306 -1.67 -2.74 -6.34
C ALA A 306 -1.70 -1.78 -5.15
N PHE A 307 -1.51 -0.48 -5.40
CA PHE A 307 -1.56 0.58 -4.40
C PHE A 307 -2.38 1.77 -4.90
N THR A 308 -3.11 2.42 -4.00
CA THR A 308 -3.94 3.59 -4.32
C THR A 308 -3.13 4.74 -4.92
N HIS A 309 -1.95 5.04 -4.37
CA HIS A 309 -1.06 6.07 -4.91
C HIS A 309 -0.48 5.69 -6.28
N MET A 310 -0.24 4.40 -6.51
CA MET A 310 0.16 3.89 -7.83
C MET A 310 -0.97 4.07 -8.86
N ALA A 311 -2.21 3.78 -8.47
CA ALA A 311 -3.38 3.99 -9.32
C ALA A 311 -3.53 5.48 -9.72
N GLY A 312 -3.36 6.41 -8.78
CA GLY A 312 -3.36 7.85 -9.04
C GLY A 312 -2.20 8.30 -9.94
N HIS A 313 -1.00 7.75 -9.72
CA HIS A 313 0.16 8.02 -10.56
C HIS A 313 -0.06 7.51 -12.00
N GLN A 314 -0.58 6.30 -12.18
CA GLN A 314 -0.93 5.75 -13.49
C GLN A 314 -2.00 6.58 -14.20
N ALA A 315 -3.01 7.08 -13.47
CA ALA A 315 -4.01 8.00 -14.01
C ALA A 315 -3.38 9.30 -14.55
N SER A 316 -2.43 9.87 -13.82
CA SER A 316 -1.66 11.05 -14.25
C SER A 316 -0.83 10.76 -15.52
N LEU A 317 -0.24 9.56 -15.62
CA LEU A 317 0.49 9.14 -16.82
C LEU A 317 -0.46 8.99 -18.03
N PHE A 318 -1.66 8.44 -17.83
CA PHE A 318 -2.69 8.40 -18.87
C PHE A 318 -3.07 9.79 -19.36
N ILE A 319 -3.37 10.72 -18.46
CA ILE A 319 -3.71 12.10 -18.80
C ILE A 319 -2.58 12.73 -19.63
N ARG A 320 -1.34 12.65 -19.13
CA ARG A 320 -0.16 13.18 -19.79
C ARG A 320 0.06 12.55 -21.18
N GLY A 321 0.02 11.22 -21.27
CA GLY A 321 0.33 10.49 -22.49
C GLY A 321 -0.80 10.47 -23.51
N ALA A 322 -2.04 10.21 -23.08
CA ALA A 322 -3.19 10.02 -23.96
C ALA A 322 -3.91 11.32 -24.34
N LEU A 323 -3.96 12.31 -23.42
CA LEU A 323 -4.66 13.56 -23.66
C LEU A 323 -3.70 14.65 -24.16
N PHE A 324 -2.56 14.85 -23.49
CA PHE A 324 -1.56 15.85 -23.92
C PHE A 324 -0.56 15.34 -24.95
N ARG A 325 -0.54 14.03 -25.27
CA ARG A 325 0.42 13.40 -26.18
C ARG A 325 1.89 13.64 -25.79
N ALA A 326 2.14 13.90 -24.51
CA ALA A 326 3.47 14.11 -23.98
C ALA A 326 4.11 12.76 -23.57
N PRO A 327 5.44 12.67 -23.53
CA PRO A 327 6.11 11.46 -23.05
C PRO A 327 5.66 11.10 -21.64
N ALA A 328 5.13 9.90 -21.46
CA ALA A 328 4.68 9.36 -20.20
C ALA A 328 5.06 7.89 -20.13
N ARG A 329 5.90 7.54 -19.17
CA ARG A 329 6.34 6.16 -18.93
C ARG A 329 6.33 5.87 -17.44
N LEU A 330 5.82 4.73 -17.10
CA LEU A 330 5.86 4.23 -15.75
C LEU A 330 7.29 3.81 -15.40
N ASP A 331 7.77 4.28 -14.26
CA ASP A 331 8.97 3.80 -13.58
C ASP A 331 8.50 3.09 -12.29
N ALA A 332 8.58 1.77 -12.28
CA ALA A 332 8.11 0.99 -11.13
C ALA A 332 9.09 1.05 -9.95
N ASP A 333 10.35 1.40 -10.19
CA ASP A 333 11.37 1.45 -9.14
C ASP A 333 11.20 2.65 -8.18
N ILE A 334 10.34 3.63 -8.53
CA ILE A 334 10.08 4.79 -7.65
C ILE A 334 8.80 4.66 -6.81
N VAL A 335 8.08 3.55 -6.94
CA VAL A 335 6.80 3.36 -6.23
C VAL A 335 7.06 2.90 -4.81
N PRO A 336 6.66 3.67 -3.78
CA PRO A 336 6.78 3.24 -2.39
C PRO A 336 5.64 2.31 -1.99
N TRP A 337 5.84 1.60 -0.89
CA TRP A 337 4.76 0.89 -0.20
C TRP A 337 4.95 0.98 1.32
N ALA A 338 3.86 0.84 2.05
CA ALA A 338 3.88 0.86 3.50
C ALA A 338 2.90 -0.16 4.09
N THR A 339 3.29 -0.73 5.22
CA THR A 339 2.46 -1.53 6.13
C THR A 339 2.26 -0.70 7.40
N TYR A 340 1.02 -0.48 7.79
CA TYR A 340 0.62 0.45 8.85
C TYR A 340 0.43 -0.26 10.20
N THR A 341 1.27 -1.24 10.48
CA THR A 341 1.45 -1.76 11.84
C THR A 341 2.11 -0.72 12.73
N ASP A 342 2.30 -1.02 14.00
CA ASP A 342 3.06 -0.17 14.93
C ASP A 342 4.15 -1.04 15.60
N PRO A 343 5.44 -0.89 15.21
CA PRO A 343 5.96 0.10 14.25
C PRO A 343 5.48 -0.12 12.80
N GLU A 344 5.41 0.98 12.04
CA GLU A 344 5.16 0.93 10.60
C GLU A 344 6.37 0.39 9.85
N LEU A 345 6.12 -0.17 8.65
CA LEU A 345 7.19 -0.53 7.72
C LEU A 345 6.92 0.13 6.37
N ALA A 346 7.89 0.88 5.85
CA ALA A 346 7.79 1.49 4.53
C ALA A 346 9.07 1.28 3.71
N GLN A 347 8.90 1.12 2.39
CA GLN A 347 10.03 0.91 1.48
C GLN A 347 9.79 1.60 0.15
N VAL A 348 10.89 1.93 -0.53
CA VAL A 348 10.90 2.46 -1.91
C VAL A 348 12.18 2.03 -2.63
N GLY A 349 12.05 1.70 -3.91
CA GLY A 349 13.20 1.31 -4.74
C GLY A 349 13.68 -0.11 -4.49
N LEU A 350 14.97 -0.35 -4.76
CA LEU A 350 15.56 -1.68 -4.69
C LEU A 350 15.88 -2.09 -3.25
N GLY A 351 15.49 -3.31 -2.89
CA GLY A 351 16.00 -3.98 -1.69
C GLY A 351 17.46 -4.40 -1.84
N GLU A 352 18.14 -4.69 -0.74
CA GLU A 352 19.58 -5.02 -0.73
C GLU A 352 19.93 -6.18 -1.68
N ARG A 353 19.19 -7.29 -1.62
CA ARG A 353 19.44 -8.47 -2.46
C ARG A 353 19.34 -8.14 -3.95
N GLU A 354 18.33 -7.39 -4.35
CA GLU A 354 18.14 -7.02 -5.75
C GLU A 354 19.18 -5.99 -6.21
N ALA A 355 19.50 -5.01 -5.38
CA ALA A 355 20.53 -4.03 -5.65
C ALA A 355 21.89 -4.69 -5.87
N ARG A 356 22.28 -5.64 -4.98
CA ARG A 356 23.53 -6.39 -5.14
C ARG A 356 23.54 -7.24 -6.42
N ARG A 357 22.41 -7.85 -6.78
CA ARG A 357 22.30 -8.60 -8.04
C ARG A 357 22.49 -7.69 -9.27
N LYS A 358 21.94 -6.45 -9.25
CA LYS A 358 21.99 -5.51 -10.38
C LYS A 358 23.29 -4.71 -10.46
N HIS A 359 23.92 -4.41 -9.33
CA HIS A 359 25.03 -3.44 -9.21
C HIS A 359 26.28 -3.99 -8.55
N GLY A 360 26.30 -5.26 -8.11
CA GLY A 360 27.48 -5.94 -7.53
C GLY A 360 28.07 -5.19 -6.33
N ASP A 361 29.41 -5.15 -6.30
CA ASP A 361 30.20 -4.56 -5.21
C ASP A 361 30.10 -3.03 -5.10
N ALA A 362 29.49 -2.37 -6.07
CA ALA A 362 29.22 -0.93 -5.99
C ALA A 362 28.13 -0.58 -4.96
N VAL A 363 27.40 -1.58 -4.45
CA VAL A 363 26.34 -1.38 -3.47
C VAL A 363 26.93 -1.17 -2.08
N LYS A 364 26.54 -0.05 -1.45
CA LYS A 364 26.74 0.17 -0.02
C LYS A 364 25.38 0.20 0.67
N VAL A 365 25.29 -0.44 1.84
CA VAL A 365 24.11 -0.48 2.68
C VAL A 365 24.39 0.32 3.94
N LEU A 366 23.56 1.31 4.18
CA LEU A 366 23.65 2.19 5.35
C LEU A 366 22.54 1.82 6.31
N ARG A 367 22.80 1.88 7.60
CA ARG A 367 21.84 1.61 8.67
C ARG A 367 21.90 2.71 9.71
N TRP A 368 20.73 3.07 10.25
CA TRP A 368 20.60 3.99 11.36
C TRP A 368 19.45 3.54 12.27
N ASN A 369 19.76 3.30 13.54
CA ASN A 369 18.75 2.83 14.51
C ASN A 369 17.96 4.00 15.08
N PHE A 370 16.67 3.81 15.32
CA PHE A 370 15.82 4.80 15.99
C PHE A 370 16.27 5.05 17.45
N ALA A 371 16.90 4.08 18.11
CA ALA A 371 17.51 4.24 19.43
C ALA A 371 18.57 5.35 19.48
N GLU A 372 19.13 5.78 18.35
CA GLU A 372 20.11 6.86 18.23
C GLU A 372 19.44 8.21 17.87
N ASN A 373 18.12 8.29 17.88
CA ASN A 373 17.37 9.50 17.56
C ASN A 373 16.74 10.08 18.83
N ASP A 374 17.03 11.34 19.14
CA ASP A 374 16.62 11.99 20.37
C ASP A 374 15.08 12.11 20.50
N ARG A 375 14.38 12.34 19.39
CA ARG A 375 12.91 12.38 19.38
C ARG A 375 12.31 11.00 19.68
N ALA A 376 12.86 9.95 19.10
CA ALA A 376 12.44 8.58 19.39
C ALA A 376 12.69 8.22 20.87
N GLN A 377 13.80 8.69 21.45
CA GLN A 377 14.08 8.53 22.88
C GLN A 377 13.05 9.25 23.75
N THR A 378 12.70 10.49 23.42
CA THR A 378 11.71 11.26 24.20
C THR A 378 10.31 10.63 24.14
N GLU A 379 9.97 9.99 23.05
CA GLU A 379 8.69 9.31 22.83
C GLU A 379 8.71 7.83 23.25
N ARG A 380 9.90 7.29 23.62
CA ARG A 380 10.12 5.86 23.91
C ARG A 380 9.76 4.94 22.74
N GLU A 381 9.83 5.46 21.53
CA GLU A 381 9.60 4.73 20.28
C GLU A 381 10.93 4.40 19.61
N THR A 382 11.79 3.70 20.33
CA THR A 382 13.18 3.44 19.93
C THR A 382 13.37 2.19 19.06
N GLU A 383 12.34 1.37 18.93
CA GLU A 383 12.40 0.19 18.08
C GLU A 383 12.26 0.59 16.62
N GLY A 384 13.33 0.39 15.87
CA GLY A 384 13.27 0.72 14.45
C GLY A 384 14.62 0.88 13.80
N LEU A 385 14.60 0.84 12.48
CA LEU A 385 15.79 0.89 11.63
C LEU A 385 15.46 1.63 10.32
N VAL A 386 16.33 2.55 9.95
CA VAL A 386 16.43 3.12 8.60
C VAL A 386 17.51 2.38 7.85
N LYS A 387 17.18 1.76 6.72
CA LYS A 387 18.11 1.02 5.86
C LYS A 387 18.12 1.66 4.48
N VAL A 388 19.31 2.12 4.03
CA VAL A 388 19.45 2.82 2.76
C VAL A 388 20.41 2.07 1.85
N ILE A 389 20.01 1.91 0.61
CA ILE A 389 20.78 1.22 -0.42
C ILE A 389 21.34 2.26 -1.38
N THR A 390 22.64 2.32 -1.52
CA THR A 390 23.32 3.20 -2.47
C THR A 390 24.15 2.41 -3.47
N GLY A 391 24.26 2.93 -4.67
CA GLY A 391 25.13 2.41 -5.73
C GLY A 391 26.40 3.26 -5.90
N ALA A 392 27.02 3.10 -7.06
CA ALA A 392 28.22 3.83 -7.41
C ALA A 392 28.06 5.35 -7.20
N ARG A 393 29.10 5.99 -6.64
CA ARG A 393 29.16 7.45 -6.39
C ARG A 393 28.02 7.97 -5.49
N GLY A 394 27.46 7.10 -4.63
CA GLY A 394 26.40 7.46 -3.70
C GLY A 394 25.03 7.71 -4.33
N ARG A 395 24.73 7.16 -5.50
CA ARG A 395 23.38 7.19 -6.08
C ARG A 395 22.43 6.43 -5.17
N VAL A 396 21.31 7.02 -4.79
CA VAL A 396 20.28 6.32 -4.01
C VAL A 396 19.58 5.30 -4.93
N LEU A 397 19.51 4.04 -4.51
CA LEU A 397 18.88 2.94 -5.22
C LEU A 397 17.62 2.46 -4.53
N GLY A 398 17.53 2.64 -3.22
CA GLY A 398 16.37 2.26 -2.43
C GLY A 398 16.53 2.64 -0.97
N ALA A 399 15.44 2.64 -0.25
CA ALA A 399 15.40 2.83 1.19
C ALA A 399 14.24 2.05 1.80
N GLY A 400 14.43 1.63 3.04
CA GLY A 400 13.40 1.01 3.85
C GLY A 400 13.48 1.53 5.29
N ILE A 401 12.34 1.63 5.93
CA ILE A 401 12.21 2.10 7.31
C ILE A 401 11.23 1.18 8.02
N ALA A 402 11.65 0.60 9.13
CA ALA A 402 10.74 0.04 10.12
C ALA A 402 10.84 0.93 11.36
N GLY A 403 9.73 1.52 11.80
CA GLY A 403 9.74 2.45 12.93
C GLY A 403 8.48 3.32 12.99
N PRO A 404 8.42 4.26 13.95
CA PRO A 404 7.30 5.18 14.06
C PRO A 404 7.17 6.04 12.81
N GLN A 405 5.95 6.19 12.30
CA GLN A 405 5.63 7.03 11.15
C GLN A 405 6.46 6.74 9.89
N ALA A 406 6.82 5.46 9.65
CA ALA A 406 7.67 5.09 8.51
C ALA A 406 7.05 5.49 7.17
N GLY A 407 5.72 5.47 7.03
CA GLY A 407 4.99 5.94 5.86
C GLY A 407 5.20 7.43 5.55
N GLU A 408 5.39 8.26 6.58
CA GLU A 408 5.72 9.68 6.42
C GLU A 408 7.23 9.86 6.20
N LEU A 409 8.05 9.12 6.94
CA LEU A 409 9.51 9.25 6.89
C LEU A 409 10.15 8.73 5.60
N ILE A 410 9.45 7.90 4.81
CA ILE A 410 9.95 7.39 3.52
C ILE A 410 9.92 8.46 2.42
N GLN A 411 9.13 9.54 2.56
CA GLN A 411 8.89 10.51 1.51
C GLN A 411 10.16 11.22 0.98
N PRO A 412 11.14 11.64 1.79
CA PRO A 412 12.40 12.20 1.28
C PRO A 412 13.16 11.22 0.37
N TRP A 413 13.07 9.93 0.63
CA TRP A 413 13.68 8.87 -0.18
C TRP A 413 12.93 8.66 -1.50
N CYS A 414 11.59 8.77 -1.48
CA CYS A 414 10.78 8.78 -2.71
C CYS A 414 11.17 9.95 -3.62
N LEU A 415 11.33 11.15 -3.04
CA LEU A 415 11.77 12.34 -3.77
C LEU A 415 13.18 12.14 -4.33
N ALA A 416 14.09 11.56 -3.55
CA ALA A 416 15.46 11.28 -3.97
C ALA A 416 15.50 10.30 -5.16
N LEU A 417 14.73 9.23 -5.14
CA LEU A 417 14.64 8.26 -6.22
C LEU A 417 14.01 8.86 -7.47
N ALA A 418 12.87 9.54 -7.35
CA ALA A 418 12.16 10.16 -8.47
C ALA A 418 13.04 11.19 -9.21
N ASN A 419 13.92 11.89 -8.50
CA ASN A 419 14.85 12.88 -9.05
C ASN A 419 16.27 12.34 -9.24
N ARG A 420 16.51 11.05 -9.04
CA ARG A 420 17.83 10.40 -9.19
C ARG A 420 18.92 11.09 -8.38
N LEU A 421 18.59 11.57 -7.19
CA LEU A 421 19.53 12.28 -6.33
C LEU A 421 20.62 11.33 -5.79
N LYS A 422 21.73 11.94 -5.40
CA LYS A 422 22.79 11.27 -4.65
C LYS A 422 22.53 11.39 -3.16
N ILE A 423 23.13 10.50 -2.39
CA ILE A 423 23.06 10.47 -0.93
C ILE A 423 23.53 11.80 -0.30
N SER A 424 24.40 12.56 -0.98
CA SER A 424 24.85 13.88 -0.54
C SER A 424 23.69 14.87 -0.34
N ALA A 425 22.64 14.81 -1.16
CA ALA A 425 21.48 15.68 -1.00
C ALA A 425 20.79 15.43 0.34
N LEU A 426 20.66 14.18 0.73
CA LEU A 426 20.05 13.77 2.02
C LEU A 426 21.01 14.00 3.21
N ALA A 427 22.31 13.98 3.00
CA ALA A 427 23.29 14.28 4.04
C ALA A 427 23.41 15.79 4.33
N SER A 428 23.09 16.65 3.34
CA SER A 428 23.28 18.11 3.44
C SER A 428 22.02 18.89 3.80
N PHE A 429 20.80 18.30 3.72
CA PHE A 429 19.59 19.02 4.13
C PHE A 429 19.57 19.27 5.66
N VAL A 430 18.80 20.27 6.08
CA VAL A 430 18.72 20.64 7.51
C VAL A 430 17.30 20.34 8.00
N PRO A 431 17.09 19.19 8.67
CA PRO A 431 15.81 18.91 9.31
C PRO A 431 15.65 19.72 10.60
N PRO A 432 14.42 20.01 11.00
CA PRO A 432 14.18 20.57 12.35
C PRO A 432 14.62 19.59 13.44
N TYR A 433 15.04 20.12 14.58
CA TYR A 433 15.44 19.34 15.76
C TYR A 433 14.54 19.66 16.96
N PRO A 434 14.14 18.67 17.78
CA PRO A 434 14.30 17.23 17.54
C PRO A 434 13.13 16.68 16.70
N THR A 435 13.42 15.87 15.70
CA THR A 435 12.43 15.20 14.88
C THR A 435 12.83 13.77 14.49
N LEU A 436 11.87 12.92 14.19
CA LEU A 436 12.14 11.61 13.60
C LEU A 436 12.77 11.71 12.21
N GLY A 437 12.51 12.80 11.48
CA GLY A 437 13.08 13.07 10.16
C GLY A 437 14.61 13.20 10.12
N GLU A 438 15.28 13.49 11.27
CA GLU A 438 16.74 13.48 11.37
C GLU A 438 17.36 12.12 11.04
N THR A 439 16.61 11.01 11.22
CA THR A 439 17.07 9.66 10.88
C THR A 439 17.50 9.55 9.42
N ALA A 440 16.81 10.25 8.50
CA ALA A 440 17.18 10.29 7.09
C ALA A 440 18.54 10.96 6.87
N LYS A 441 18.78 12.11 7.50
CA LYS A 441 20.07 12.82 7.45
C LYS A 441 21.21 12.01 8.07
N ARG A 442 20.96 11.39 9.23
CA ARG A 442 21.95 10.59 9.94
C ARG A 442 22.32 9.35 9.12
N ALA A 443 21.34 8.62 8.60
CA ALA A 443 21.56 7.48 7.71
C ALA A 443 22.35 7.90 6.46
N ALA A 444 21.99 9.02 5.83
CA ALA A 444 22.74 9.53 4.67
C ALA A 444 24.15 9.96 5.02
N GLY A 445 24.35 10.60 6.18
CA GLY A 445 25.65 11.06 6.66
C GLY A 445 26.63 9.91 6.92
N SER A 446 26.13 8.76 7.38
CA SER A 446 26.96 7.57 7.65
C SER A 446 27.73 7.06 6.41
N TYR A 447 27.23 7.36 5.20
CA TYR A 447 27.94 7.08 3.95
C TYR A 447 29.36 7.65 3.91
N TYR A 448 29.57 8.78 4.56
CA TYR A 448 30.83 9.51 4.53
C TYR A 448 31.73 9.22 5.73
N THR A 449 31.29 8.53 6.76
CA THR A 449 31.97 8.35 8.04
C THR A 449 33.38 7.76 7.85
N GLU A 450 33.49 6.70 7.06
CA GLU A 450 34.76 6.03 6.80
C GLU A 450 35.76 6.97 6.09
N ALA A 451 35.30 7.71 5.08
CA ALA A 451 36.15 8.62 4.32
C ALA A 451 36.55 9.86 5.14
N LEU A 452 35.61 10.44 5.90
CA LEU A 452 35.86 11.66 6.71
C LEU A 452 36.79 11.40 7.90
N PHE A 453 36.64 10.25 8.54
CA PHE A 453 37.42 9.93 9.74
C PHE A 453 38.55 8.94 9.47
N GLY A 454 38.84 8.65 8.21
CA GLY A 454 39.94 7.79 7.79
C GLY A 454 41.32 8.45 7.99
N PRO A 455 42.40 7.63 7.99
CA PRO A 455 43.79 8.14 8.27
C PRO A 455 44.22 9.25 7.34
N ARG A 456 43.87 9.18 6.06
CA ARG A 456 44.20 10.21 5.04
C ARG A 456 43.60 11.56 5.35
N THR A 457 42.28 11.59 5.65
CA THR A 457 41.55 12.83 5.97
C THR A 457 42.05 13.41 7.30
N ARG A 458 42.26 12.56 8.32
CA ARG A 458 42.86 12.99 9.59
C ARG A 458 44.25 13.60 9.40
N GLY A 459 45.09 13.01 8.54
CA GLY A 459 46.42 13.56 8.20
C GLY A 459 46.32 14.93 7.54
N LEU A 460 45.40 15.06 6.55
CA LEU A 460 45.18 16.34 5.88
C LEU A 460 44.67 17.42 6.85
N VAL A 461 43.69 17.11 7.69
CA VAL A 461 43.16 18.07 8.69
C VAL A 461 44.23 18.50 9.68
N LYS A 462 45.07 17.56 10.18
CA LYS A 462 46.21 17.89 11.06
C LYS A 462 47.21 18.80 10.37
N PHE A 463 47.44 18.65 9.08
CA PHE A 463 48.30 19.54 8.30
C PHE A 463 47.68 20.92 8.15
N LEU A 464 46.43 20.99 7.72
CA LEU A 464 45.67 22.25 7.53
C LEU A 464 45.56 23.06 8.84
N ALA A 465 45.35 22.38 9.97
CA ALA A 465 45.26 23.02 11.29
C ALA A 465 46.58 23.71 11.76
N ARG A 466 47.71 23.47 11.10
CA ARG A 466 48.97 24.16 11.35
C ARG A 466 49.14 25.42 10.52
N LEU A 467 48.28 25.63 9.50
CA LEU A 467 48.32 26.84 8.69
C LEU A 467 47.69 28.02 9.44
N PRO A 468 48.13 29.27 9.18
CA PRO A 468 47.47 30.45 9.75
C PRO A 468 45.99 30.46 9.43
N VAL A 469 45.15 30.93 10.38
CA VAL A 469 43.72 31.18 10.14
C VAL A 469 43.60 32.35 9.18
N TRP A 470 42.75 32.24 8.19
CA TRP A 470 42.47 33.29 7.19
C TRP A 470 41.79 34.48 7.84
#